data_05edb58ddddc62dcb6e08386c517b441
#
_entry.id   05edb58ddddc62dcb6e08386c517b441
#
_cell.length_a   1.000
_cell.length_b   1.000
_cell.length_c   1.000
_cell.angle_alpha   90.00
_cell.angle_beta   90.00
_cell.angle_gamma   90.00
#
_symmetry.space_group_name_H-M   'P 1'
#
loop_
_entity.id
_entity.type
_entity.pdbx_description
1 polymer ?
#
loop_
_entity_poly.entity_id
_entity_poly.type
_entity_poly.pdbx_seq_one_letter_code
_entity_poly.pdbx_strand_id
1 'polypeptide(L)'
;MSINDESKSVEQRARRSWRDVDLRAVAPFAALLLLLIIGALVNPNFIGITNLANVATRSAFIAIIAVGATFVISSGDLDLSVGSMVAFVASLMILFMNSGVIADPMLMLLTAMVLTVTIGAACGLANGLITTLGKIEPFIATLGTMGIYRGLTTWLSQGGAITLREPELQALYRPAYFGYVLGVPVPILIILLVTLVAAFVLYRTRYGRHVVAVGSNRDVARYSGIHVDRVRTIAFVIQGLCVAIAVLLYVPRLGSTSATTGILWELQAITAVVVGGTALKGGAGRVWGTICGAFILELVGNIMLLSNFISEYLIGTIQGSIIIIAMLVQRSLTRRS
;
A
#
# COMPACT_ATOMS: atom_id res chain seq x y z
N MET A 1 39.00 37.64 -15.42
CA MET A 1 38.17 36.68 -14.65
C MET A 1 39.14 36.05 -13.66
N SER A 2 39.09 36.43 -12.38
CA SER A 2 40.18 36.14 -11.42
C SER A 2 39.98 34.76 -10.78
N ILE A 3 41.08 34.05 -10.49
CA ILE A 3 41.14 32.75 -9.79
C ILE A 3 40.32 32.75 -8.48
N ASN A 4 40.09 33.93 -7.90
CA ASN A 4 39.25 34.12 -6.70
C ASN A 4 37.72 33.92 -6.94
N ASP A 5 37.22 34.05 -8.17
CA ASP A 5 35.80 33.85 -8.46
C ASP A 5 35.46 32.37 -8.69
N GLU A 6 36.42 31.58 -9.21
CA GLU A 6 36.25 30.14 -9.34
C GLU A 6 36.28 29.41 -7.99
N SER A 7 37.18 29.85 -7.07
CA SER A 7 37.23 29.25 -5.74
C SER A 7 35.96 29.50 -4.92
N LYS A 8 35.39 30.72 -5.01
CA LYS A 8 34.10 31.04 -4.38
C LYS A 8 32.92 30.28 -4.98
N SER A 9 32.93 30.02 -6.29
CA SER A 9 31.90 29.23 -6.96
C SER A 9 31.94 27.74 -6.59
N VAL A 10 33.14 27.19 -6.39
CA VAL A 10 33.35 25.82 -5.94
C VAL A 10 32.96 25.64 -4.45
N GLU A 11 33.34 26.61 -3.58
CA GLU A 11 32.92 26.59 -2.19
C GLU A 11 31.40 26.79 -2.03
N GLN A 12 30.77 27.63 -2.84
CA GLN A 12 29.32 27.78 -2.85
C GLN A 12 28.60 26.53 -3.36
N ARG A 13 29.17 25.84 -4.36
CA ARG A 13 28.66 24.54 -4.81
C ARG A 13 28.84 23.43 -3.76
N ALA A 14 29.95 23.38 -3.06
CA ALA A 14 30.19 22.43 -1.98
C ALA A 14 29.26 22.69 -0.77
N ARG A 15 29.04 23.96 -0.37
CA ARG A 15 28.08 24.30 0.69
C ARG A 15 26.62 24.07 0.32
N ARG A 16 26.28 24.07 -0.99
CA ARG A 16 24.95 23.72 -1.49
C ARG A 16 24.67 22.21 -1.34
N SER A 17 25.69 21.36 -1.45
CA SER A 17 25.55 19.89 -1.40
C SER A 17 25.06 19.34 -0.05
N TRP A 18 25.33 20.01 1.07
CA TRP A 18 24.89 19.59 2.42
C TRP A 18 23.56 20.21 2.88
N ARG A 19 23.07 21.23 2.18
CA ARG A 19 21.76 21.87 2.47
C ARG A 19 20.60 21.30 1.66
N ASP A 20 20.87 20.49 0.64
CA ASP A 20 19.87 19.89 -0.22
C ASP A 20 19.50 18.44 0.18
N VAL A 21 19.62 18.09 1.46
CA VAL A 21 18.97 16.89 1.97
C VAL A 21 17.47 17.09 1.81
N ASP A 22 16.87 16.35 0.88
CA ASP A 22 15.42 16.38 0.70
C ASP A 22 14.75 15.88 1.98
N LEU A 23 14.42 16.83 2.86
CA LEU A 23 13.80 16.56 4.16
C LEU A 23 12.58 15.65 4.04
N ARG A 24 11.88 15.71 2.90
CA ARG A 24 10.73 14.83 2.61
C ARG A 24 11.15 13.39 2.39
N ALA A 25 12.40 13.14 1.96
CA ALA A 25 12.91 11.78 1.80
C ALA A 25 13.33 11.17 3.14
N VAL A 26 13.84 11.98 4.06
CA VAL A 26 14.41 11.53 5.35
C VAL A 26 13.35 11.49 6.45
N ALA A 27 12.34 12.38 6.40
CA ALA A 27 11.33 12.52 7.43
C ALA A 27 10.61 11.21 7.82
N PRO A 28 10.18 10.33 6.89
CA PRO A 28 9.55 9.07 7.25
C PRO A 28 10.47 8.15 8.05
N PHE A 29 11.76 8.09 7.70
CA PHE A 29 12.74 7.27 8.42
C PHE A 29 13.04 7.81 9.80
N ALA A 30 13.12 9.14 9.95
CA ALA A 30 13.30 9.80 11.24
C ALA A 30 12.08 9.58 12.15
N ALA A 31 10.86 9.67 11.60
CA ALA A 31 9.63 9.40 12.33
C ALA A 31 9.55 7.93 12.77
N LEU A 32 9.93 6.99 11.90
CA LEU A 32 10.00 5.57 12.23
C LEU A 32 10.97 5.31 13.39
N LEU A 33 12.19 5.88 13.32
CA LEU A 33 13.20 5.74 14.37
C LEU A 33 12.70 6.34 15.70
N LEU A 34 12.07 7.52 15.65
CA LEU A 34 11.49 8.16 16.84
C LEU A 34 10.43 7.26 17.48
N LEU A 35 9.54 6.65 16.69
CA LEU A 35 8.52 5.73 17.23
C LEU A 35 9.13 4.47 17.81
N LEU A 36 10.20 3.94 17.23
CA LEU A 36 10.93 2.80 17.82
C LEU A 36 11.52 3.16 19.19
N ILE A 37 12.08 4.36 19.34
CA ILE A 37 12.60 4.86 20.62
C ILE A 37 11.45 5.05 21.63
N ILE A 38 10.36 5.69 21.24
CA ILE A 38 9.18 5.89 22.11
C ILE A 38 8.62 4.53 22.55
N GLY A 39 8.44 3.59 21.63
CA GLY A 39 7.92 2.26 21.96
C GLY A 39 8.82 1.51 22.94
N ALA A 40 10.14 1.59 22.78
CA ALA A 40 11.12 1.00 23.71
C ALA A 40 11.05 1.61 25.12
N LEU A 41 10.78 2.92 25.21
CA LEU A 41 10.61 3.61 26.51
C LEU A 41 9.26 3.27 27.18
N VAL A 42 8.21 3.04 26.39
CA VAL A 42 6.86 2.72 26.89
C VAL A 42 6.81 1.29 27.43
N ASN A 43 7.43 0.33 26.74
CA ASN A 43 7.40 -1.08 27.16
C ASN A 43 8.70 -1.81 26.73
N PRO A 44 9.45 -2.42 27.66
CA PRO A 44 10.69 -3.15 27.34
C PRO A 44 10.49 -4.31 26.34
N ASN A 45 9.30 -4.93 26.31
CA ASN A 45 8.98 -6.01 25.37
C ASN A 45 8.75 -5.50 23.93
N PHE A 46 8.63 -4.19 23.74
CA PHE A 46 8.38 -3.60 22.43
C PHE A 46 9.50 -3.92 21.43
N ILE A 47 10.77 -3.81 21.83
CA ILE A 47 11.94 -4.11 20.98
C ILE A 47 12.24 -5.60 20.84
N GLY A 48 11.47 -6.46 21.51
CA GLY A 48 11.62 -7.92 21.37
C GLY A 48 11.46 -8.35 19.91
N ILE A 49 12.35 -9.25 19.44
CA ILE A 49 12.36 -9.70 18.04
C ILE A 49 11.02 -10.27 17.59
N THR A 50 10.34 -10.98 18.49
CA THR A 50 9.00 -11.54 18.25
C THR A 50 7.96 -10.44 18.02
N ASN A 51 7.99 -9.36 18.83
CA ASN A 51 7.07 -8.25 18.67
C ASN A 51 7.34 -7.50 17.37
N LEU A 52 8.58 -7.18 17.08
CA LEU A 52 8.96 -6.49 15.84
C LEU A 52 8.63 -7.33 14.59
N ALA A 53 8.85 -8.65 14.64
CA ALA A 53 8.44 -9.56 13.57
C ALA A 53 6.91 -9.58 13.39
N ASN A 54 6.16 -9.58 14.50
CA ASN A 54 4.69 -9.50 14.46
C ASN A 54 4.20 -8.17 13.85
N VAL A 55 4.79 -7.04 14.25
CA VAL A 55 4.49 -5.73 13.67
C VAL A 55 4.76 -5.74 12.16
N ALA A 56 5.95 -6.21 11.75
CA ALA A 56 6.30 -6.30 10.34
C ALA A 56 5.36 -7.22 9.55
N THR A 57 4.96 -8.35 10.12
CA THR A 57 4.05 -9.30 9.48
C THR A 57 2.63 -8.74 9.36
N ARG A 58 2.14 -8.02 10.39
CA ARG A 58 0.81 -7.39 10.37
C ARG A 58 0.72 -6.22 9.39
N SER A 59 1.80 -5.44 9.26
CA SER A 59 1.84 -4.33 8.31
C SER A 59 1.77 -4.78 6.85
N ALA A 60 1.97 -6.08 6.56
CA ALA A 60 2.08 -6.61 5.21
C ALA A 60 0.90 -6.23 4.30
N PHE A 61 -0.33 -6.31 4.79
CA PHE A 61 -1.52 -6.01 3.98
C PHE A 61 -1.51 -4.57 3.52
N ILE A 62 -1.41 -3.64 4.49
CA ILE A 62 -1.44 -2.20 4.20
C ILE A 62 -0.18 -1.77 3.44
N ALA A 63 0.99 -2.33 3.76
CA ALA A 63 2.23 -2.03 3.05
C ALA A 63 2.14 -2.39 1.56
N ILE A 64 1.66 -3.59 1.22
CA ILE A 64 1.53 -4.04 -0.16
C ILE A 64 0.49 -3.21 -0.91
N ILE A 65 -0.68 -2.96 -0.32
CA ILE A 65 -1.73 -2.12 -0.92
C ILE A 65 -1.20 -0.69 -1.12
N ALA A 66 -0.49 -0.13 -0.15
CA ALA A 66 0.09 1.21 -0.22
C ALA A 66 1.17 1.33 -1.29
N VAL A 67 1.95 0.26 -1.54
CA VAL A 67 2.89 0.22 -2.68
C VAL A 67 2.15 0.39 -4.00
N GLY A 68 1.05 -0.30 -4.22
CA GLY A 68 0.19 -0.09 -5.38
C GLY A 68 -0.36 1.34 -5.44
N ALA A 69 -0.89 1.84 -4.32
CA ALA A 69 -1.42 3.19 -4.21
C ALA A 69 -0.36 4.26 -4.50
N THR A 70 0.93 3.96 -4.29
CA THR A 70 2.02 4.87 -4.67
C THR A 70 2.02 5.16 -6.16
N PHE A 71 1.74 4.18 -7.02
CA PHE A 71 1.66 4.39 -8.47
C PHE A 71 0.45 5.22 -8.86
N VAL A 72 -0.73 4.91 -8.30
CA VAL A 72 -1.98 5.62 -8.57
C VAL A 72 -1.84 7.09 -8.12
N ILE A 73 -1.36 7.33 -6.90
CA ILE A 73 -1.17 8.68 -6.36
C ILE A 73 -0.07 9.42 -7.13
N SER A 74 1.02 8.75 -7.50
CA SER A 74 2.08 9.37 -8.30
C SER A 74 1.62 9.80 -9.68
N SER A 75 0.61 9.15 -10.28
CA SER A 75 -0.03 9.57 -11.54
C SER A 75 -1.08 10.69 -11.37
N GLY A 76 -1.32 11.15 -10.14
CA GLY A 76 -2.29 12.18 -9.81
C GLY A 76 -3.72 11.68 -9.68
N ASP A 77 -3.90 10.39 -9.37
CA ASP A 77 -5.19 9.73 -9.16
C ASP A 77 -5.32 9.22 -7.73
N LEU A 78 -6.54 8.81 -7.34
CA LEU A 78 -6.83 8.16 -6.06
C LEU A 78 -7.71 6.94 -6.30
N ASP A 79 -7.46 5.86 -5.55
CA ASP A 79 -8.29 4.66 -5.54
C ASP A 79 -8.84 4.40 -4.13
N LEU A 80 -10.12 4.65 -3.96
CA LEU A 80 -10.84 4.41 -2.70
C LEU A 80 -11.45 3.01 -2.63
N SER A 81 -11.39 2.23 -3.70
CA SER A 81 -12.04 0.91 -3.74
C SER A 81 -11.22 -0.21 -3.11
N VAL A 82 -9.94 0.03 -2.80
CA VAL A 82 -8.98 -1.02 -2.43
C VAL A 82 -9.44 -1.90 -1.27
N GLY A 83 -10.03 -1.31 -0.21
CA GLY A 83 -10.52 -2.07 0.94
C GLY A 83 -11.70 -2.98 0.59
N SER A 84 -12.67 -2.49 -0.18
CA SER A 84 -13.79 -3.30 -0.67
C SER A 84 -13.36 -4.31 -1.73
N MET A 85 -12.36 -3.97 -2.55
CA MET A 85 -11.75 -4.88 -3.53
C MET A 85 -11.09 -6.07 -2.81
N VAL A 86 -10.38 -5.87 -1.68
CA VAL A 86 -9.85 -6.96 -0.84
C VAL A 86 -10.97 -7.89 -0.41
N ALA A 87 -12.08 -7.36 0.13
CA ALA A 87 -13.21 -8.17 0.57
C ALA A 87 -13.81 -9.00 -0.58
N PHE A 88 -14.01 -8.38 -1.73
CA PHE A 88 -14.59 -9.02 -2.91
C PHE A 88 -13.69 -10.11 -3.48
N VAL A 89 -12.41 -9.81 -3.69
CA VAL A 89 -11.44 -10.77 -4.24
C VAL A 89 -11.22 -11.95 -3.28
N ALA A 90 -11.14 -11.69 -1.96
CA ALA A 90 -11.06 -12.75 -0.94
C ALA A 90 -12.33 -13.62 -0.91
N SER A 91 -13.50 -13.01 -1.09
CA SER A 91 -14.79 -13.76 -1.17
C SER A 91 -14.78 -14.72 -2.33
N LEU A 92 -14.40 -14.28 -3.52
CA LEU A 92 -14.34 -15.12 -4.71
C LEU A 92 -13.30 -16.24 -4.57
N MET A 93 -12.13 -15.95 -3.99
CA MET A 93 -11.10 -16.95 -3.72
C MET A 93 -11.61 -18.05 -2.79
N ILE A 94 -12.21 -17.69 -1.65
CA ILE A 94 -12.71 -18.66 -0.67
C ILE A 94 -13.88 -19.46 -1.24
N LEU A 95 -14.82 -18.83 -1.95
CA LEU A 95 -15.94 -19.52 -2.60
C LEU A 95 -15.44 -20.51 -3.64
N PHE A 96 -14.44 -20.15 -4.45
CA PHE A 96 -13.83 -21.06 -5.41
C PHE A 96 -13.18 -22.27 -4.70
N MET A 97 -12.39 -22.04 -3.65
CA MET A 97 -11.78 -23.11 -2.87
C MET A 97 -12.83 -24.02 -2.20
N ASN A 98 -13.96 -23.48 -1.75
CA ASN A 98 -15.05 -24.25 -1.17
C ASN A 98 -15.91 -25.01 -2.20
N SER A 99 -15.75 -24.73 -3.50
CA SER A 99 -16.58 -25.35 -4.55
C SER A 99 -16.27 -26.83 -4.79
N GLY A 100 -15.06 -27.28 -4.43
CA GLY A 100 -14.62 -28.66 -4.64
C GLY A 100 -14.51 -29.08 -6.12
N VAL A 101 -14.52 -28.12 -7.07
CA VAL A 101 -14.45 -28.41 -8.52
C VAL A 101 -13.17 -29.12 -8.92
N ILE A 102 -12.07 -28.86 -8.20
CA ILE A 102 -10.79 -29.54 -8.38
C ILE A 102 -10.55 -30.41 -7.16
N ALA A 103 -10.46 -31.73 -7.36
CA ALA A 103 -10.32 -32.71 -6.28
C ALA A 103 -8.94 -32.69 -5.62
N ASP A 104 -7.87 -32.36 -6.37
CA ASP A 104 -6.52 -32.24 -5.82
C ASP A 104 -6.36 -30.92 -5.07
N PRO A 105 -6.05 -30.93 -3.75
CA PRO A 105 -5.97 -29.73 -2.93
C PRO A 105 -4.86 -28.76 -3.36
N MET A 106 -3.72 -29.29 -3.83
CA MET A 106 -2.61 -28.44 -4.28
C MET A 106 -2.98 -27.72 -5.58
N LEU A 107 -3.57 -28.44 -6.53
CA LEU A 107 -4.02 -27.85 -7.80
C LEU A 107 -5.15 -26.85 -7.58
N MET A 108 -6.09 -27.14 -6.64
CA MET A 108 -7.13 -26.21 -6.23
C MET A 108 -6.52 -24.91 -5.69
N LEU A 109 -5.57 -25.00 -4.77
CA LEU A 109 -4.90 -23.84 -4.18
C LEU A 109 -4.15 -23.02 -5.23
N LEU A 110 -3.35 -23.67 -6.09
CA LEU A 110 -2.62 -22.97 -7.14
C LEU A 110 -3.56 -22.26 -8.13
N THR A 111 -4.65 -22.92 -8.52
CA THR A 111 -5.67 -22.33 -9.40
C THR A 111 -6.37 -21.16 -8.72
N ALA A 112 -6.72 -21.28 -7.43
CA ALA A 112 -7.30 -20.20 -6.64
C ALA A 112 -6.37 -18.99 -6.56
N MET A 113 -5.05 -19.19 -6.38
CA MET A 113 -4.06 -18.12 -6.38
C MET A 113 -3.99 -17.39 -7.73
N VAL A 114 -3.95 -18.13 -8.85
CA VAL A 114 -3.93 -17.54 -10.20
C VAL A 114 -5.21 -16.75 -10.47
N LEU A 115 -6.36 -17.31 -10.13
CA LEU A 115 -7.65 -16.61 -10.24
C LEU A 115 -7.69 -15.35 -9.40
N THR A 116 -7.18 -15.38 -8.17
CA THR A 116 -7.11 -14.21 -7.28
C THR A 116 -6.31 -13.07 -7.93
N VAL A 117 -5.14 -13.39 -8.48
CA VAL A 117 -4.29 -12.40 -9.17
C VAL A 117 -4.99 -11.85 -10.42
N THR A 118 -5.63 -12.71 -11.19
CA THR A 118 -6.38 -12.33 -12.40
C THR A 118 -7.56 -11.42 -12.07
N ILE A 119 -8.35 -11.78 -11.05
CA ILE A 119 -9.52 -11.00 -10.62
C ILE A 119 -9.08 -9.64 -10.05
N GLY A 120 -8.03 -9.59 -9.22
CA GLY A 120 -7.51 -8.33 -8.72
C GLY A 120 -7.01 -7.42 -9.84
N ALA A 121 -6.27 -7.97 -10.81
CA ALA A 121 -5.84 -7.23 -11.99
C ALA A 121 -7.04 -6.73 -12.82
N ALA A 122 -8.09 -7.54 -12.97
CA ALA A 122 -9.32 -7.18 -13.68
C ALA A 122 -10.09 -6.06 -12.96
N CYS A 123 -10.18 -6.10 -11.63
CA CYS A 123 -10.78 -5.04 -10.83
C CYS A 123 -10.00 -3.72 -10.99
N GLY A 124 -8.66 -3.77 -10.92
CA GLY A 124 -7.83 -2.61 -11.17
C GLY A 124 -7.97 -2.08 -12.61
N LEU A 125 -8.04 -2.99 -13.59
CA LEU A 125 -8.29 -2.62 -14.99
C LEU A 125 -9.65 -1.94 -15.16
N ALA A 126 -10.71 -2.46 -14.53
CA ALA A 126 -12.04 -1.85 -14.56
C ALA A 126 -12.00 -0.42 -14.01
N ASN A 127 -11.38 -0.19 -12.84
CA ASN A 127 -11.20 1.15 -12.27
C ASN A 127 -10.44 2.08 -13.25
N GLY A 128 -9.35 1.58 -13.82
CA GLY A 128 -8.55 2.32 -14.80
C GLY A 128 -9.35 2.70 -16.06
N LEU A 129 -10.11 1.77 -16.61
CA LEU A 129 -10.92 2.01 -17.82
C LEU A 129 -12.10 2.96 -17.52
N ILE A 130 -12.80 2.79 -16.42
CA ILE A 130 -13.89 3.70 -16.00
C ILE A 130 -13.34 5.13 -15.87
N THR A 131 -12.16 5.28 -15.26
CA THR A 131 -11.52 6.58 -15.07
C THR A 131 -11.04 7.19 -16.39
N THR A 132 -10.41 6.41 -17.26
CA THR A 132 -9.74 6.94 -18.46
C THR A 132 -10.65 6.99 -19.67
N LEU A 133 -11.34 5.91 -19.99
CA LEU A 133 -12.28 5.85 -21.13
C LEU A 133 -13.62 6.49 -20.78
N GLY A 134 -14.13 6.26 -19.56
CA GLY A 134 -15.33 6.90 -19.06
C GLY A 134 -15.17 8.40 -18.79
N LYS A 135 -13.91 8.89 -18.73
CA LYS A 135 -13.57 10.29 -18.40
C LYS A 135 -14.19 10.77 -17.07
N ILE A 136 -14.37 9.81 -16.14
CA ILE A 136 -14.90 10.08 -14.79
C ILE A 136 -13.72 10.41 -13.87
N GLU A 137 -13.92 11.39 -12.98
CA GLU A 137 -12.91 11.70 -11.98
C GLU A 137 -12.57 10.44 -11.15
N PRO A 138 -11.28 10.14 -10.92
CA PRO A 138 -10.84 8.90 -10.25
C PRO A 138 -11.50 8.68 -8.89
N PHE A 139 -11.65 9.75 -8.11
CA PHE A 139 -12.32 9.72 -6.82
C PHE A 139 -13.78 9.22 -6.94
N ILE A 140 -14.55 9.73 -7.92
CA ILE A 140 -15.94 9.35 -8.12
C ILE A 140 -16.03 7.91 -8.66
N ALA A 141 -15.17 7.57 -9.64
CA ALA A 141 -15.13 6.23 -10.23
C ALA A 141 -14.85 5.17 -9.16
N THR A 142 -13.81 5.39 -8.33
CA THR A 142 -13.40 4.41 -7.32
C THR A 142 -14.32 4.40 -6.10
N LEU A 143 -14.99 5.49 -5.77
CA LEU A 143 -16.07 5.50 -4.77
C LEU A 143 -17.27 4.67 -5.26
N GLY A 144 -17.62 4.78 -6.55
CA GLY A 144 -18.67 3.95 -7.16
C GLY A 144 -18.31 2.47 -7.14
N THR A 145 -17.08 2.11 -7.58
CA THR A 145 -16.63 0.70 -7.55
C THR A 145 -16.43 0.17 -6.13
N MET A 146 -16.07 1.01 -5.16
CA MET A 146 -16.08 0.65 -3.74
C MET A 146 -17.46 0.16 -3.30
N GLY A 147 -18.52 0.90 -3.68
CA GLY A 147 -19.90 0.49 -3.40
C GLY A 147 -20.27 -0.81 -4.11
N ILE A 148 -19.87 -0.97 -5.37
CA ILE A 148 -20.12 -2.19 -6.15
C ILE A 148 -19.43 -3.40 -5.52
N TYR A 149 -18.13 -3.34 -5.23
CA TYR A 149 -17.40 -4.47 -4.64
C TYR A 149 -17.94 -4.81 -3.24
N ARG A 150 -18.29 -3.80 -2.44
CA ARG A 150 -18.89 -4.00 -1.12
C ARG A 150 -20.27 -4.65 -1.22
N GLY A 151 -21.12 -4.17 -2.14
CA GLY A 151 -22.45 -4.74 -2.40
C GLY A 151 -22.37 -6.19 -2.91
N LEU A 152 -21.46 -6.47 -3.86
CA LEU A 152 -21.24 -7.84 -4.34
C LEU A 152 -20.72 -8.76 -3.23
N THR A 153 -19.82 -8.30 -2.37
CA THR A 153 -19.36 -9.06 -1.20
C THR A 153 -20.53 -9.38 -0.26
N THR A 154 -21.38 -8.39 0.04
CA THR A 154 -22.55 -8.57 0.88
C THR A 154 -23.53 -9.58 0.28
N TRP A 155 -23.77 -9.50 -1.02
CA TRP A 155 -24.64 -10.43 -1.74
C TRP A 155 -24.07 -11.85 -1.72
N LEU A 156 -22.78 -12.04 -2.02
CA LEU A 156 -22.12 -13.34 -2.00
C LEU A 156 -22.10 -13.97 -0.61
N SER A 157 -21.94 -13.15 0.44
CA SER A 157 -21.89 -13.59 1.83
C SER A 157 -23.29 -13.71 2.48
N GLN A 158 -24.34 -13.27 1.77
CA GLN A 158 -25.71 -13.14 2.34
C GLN A 158 -25.74 -12.37 3.66
N GLY A 159 -24.89 -11.34 3.76
CA GLY A 159 -24.72 -10.50 4.96
C GLY A 159 -23.87 -11.12 6.09
N GLY A 160 -23.43 -12.35 5.94
CA GLY A 160 -22.59 -13.07 6.91
C GLY A 160 -21.10 -13.05 6.58
N ALA A 161 -20.38 -14.07 7.04
CA ALA A 161 -19.00 -14.34 6.71
C ALA A 161 -18.88 -15.53 5.76
N ILE A 162 -17.97 -15.44 4.79
CA ILE A 162 -17.55 -16.54 3.93
C ILE A 162 -16.28 -17.13 4.53
N THR A 163 -16.35 -18.39 4.99
CA THR A 163 -15.24 -19.08 5.66
C THR A 163 -14.72 -20.20 4.79
N LEU A 164 -13.41 -20.38 4.73
CA LEU A 164 -12.77 -21.52 4.11
C LEU A 164 -13.08 -22.78 4.95
N ARG A 165 -13.77 -23.76 4.35
CA ARG A 165 -14.34 -24.90 5.06
C ARG A 165 -13.44 -26.13 5.06
N GLU A 166 -12.66 -26.32 4.00
CA GLU A 166 -11.82 -27.50 3.81
C GLU A 166 -10.57 -27.47 4.71
N PRO A 167 -10.45 -28.35 5.72
CA PRO A 167 -9.33 -28.36 6.66
C PRO A 167 -7.99 -28.63 5.97
N GLU A 168 -7.99 -29.45 4.92
CA GLU A 168 -6.79 -29.78 4.17
C GLU A 168 -6.25 -28.58 3.41
N LEU A 169 -7.13 -27.80 2.76
CA LEU A 169 -6.77 -26.55 2.10
C LEU A 169 -6.28 -25.49 3.12
N GLN A 170 -6.92 -25.42 4.30
CA GLN A 170 -6.46 -24.54 5.36
C GLN A 170 -5.04 -24.88 5.82
N ALA A 171 -4.78 -26.18 6.07
CA ALA A 171 -3.47 -26.66 6.50
C ALA A 171 -2.39 -26.40 5.44
N LEU A 172 -2.71 -26.67 4.16
CA LEU A 172 -1.83 -26.48 3.02
C LEU A 172 -1.51 -24.98 2.79
N TYR A 173 -2.49 -24.09 2.99
CA TYR A 173 -2.35 -22.67 2.73
C TYR A 173 -1.77 -21.89 3.90
N ARG A 174 -1.90 -22.38 5.13
CA ARG A 174 -1.44 -21.72 6.35
C ARG A 174 0.02 -21.25 6.30
N PRO A 175 1.00 -22.00 5.74
CA PRO A 175 2.39 -21.60 5.63
C PRO A 175 2.62 -20.31 4.82
N ALA A 176 1.70 -19.95 3.92
CA ALA A 176 1.82 -18.70 3.15
C ALA A 176 1.81 -17.44 4.04
N TYR A 177 1.21 -17.52 5.24
CA TYR A 177 1.25 -16.43 6.21
C TYR A 177 2.10 -16.74 7.45
N PHE A 178 1.96 -17.95 8.01
CA PHE A 178 2.59 -18.34 9.26
C PHE A 178 3.92 -19.08 9.07
N GLY A 179 4.31 -19.34 7.81
CA GLY A 179 5.56 -20.01 7.48
C GLY A 179 6.78 -19.10 7.61
N TYR A 180 7.95 -19.77 7.68
CA TYR A 180 9.25 -19.13 7.75
C TYR A 180 10.15 -19.68 6.65
N VAL A 181 10.94 -18.83 6.03
CA VAL A 181 12.02 -19.20 5.11
C VAL A 181 13.31 -18.61 5.67
N LEU A 182 14.28 -19.45 5.96
CA LEU A 182 15.54 -19.05 6.59
C LEU A 182 15.34 -18.24 7.91
N GLY A 183 14.32 -18.57 8.68
CA GLY A 183 13.99 -17.87 9.93
C GLY A 183 13.25 -16.53 9.77
N VAL A 184 12.94 -16.12 8.53
CA VAL A 184 12.19 -14.88 8.24
C VAL A 184 10.74 -15.25 7.91
N PRO A 185 9.73 -14.58 8.53
CA PRO A 185 8.32 -14.79 8.18
C PRO A 185 8.04 -14.53 6.69
N VAL A 186 7.26 -15.42 6.07
CA VAL A 186 6.92 -15.32 4.63
C VAL A 186 6.33 -13.96 4.25
N PRO A 187 5.40 -13.32 5.01
CA PRO A 187 4.88 -12.01 4.65
C PRO A 187 5.95 -10.92 4.53
N ILE A 188 7.00 -10.97 5.36
CA ILE A 188 8.12 -10.00 5.29
C ILE A 188 8.89 -10.16 3.97
N LEU A 189 9.11 -11.38 3.52
CA LEU A 189 9.77 -11.66 2.24
C LEU A 189 8.92 -11.18 1.06
N ILE A 190 7.60 -11.35 1.14
CA ILE A 190 6.67 -10.88 0.12
C ILE A 190 6.64 -9.35 0.08
N ILE A 191 6.58 -8.65 1.23
CA ILE A 191 6.71 -7.18 1.28
C ILE A 191 8.01 -6.74 0.60
N LEU A 192 9.12 -7.37 0.96
CA LEU A 192 10.42 -7.01 0.41
C LEU A 192 10.45 -7.20 -1.11
N LEU A 193 9.97 -8.35 -1.60
CA LEU A 193 9.90 -8.64 -3.04
C LEU A 193 9.03 -7.61 -3.77
N VAL A 194 7.80 -7.36 -3.29
CA VAL A 194 6.88 -6.38 -3.89
C VAL A 194 7.50 -4.99 -3.89
N THR A 195 8.15 -4.60 -2.79
CA THR A 195 8.83 -3.30 -2.67
C THR A 195 9.98 -3.16 -3.65
N LEU A 196 10.83 -4.19 -3.79
CA LEU A 196 11.95 -4.18 -4.74
C LEU A 196 11.48 -4.10 -6.18
N VAL A 197 10.47 -4.89 -6.55
CA VAL A 197 9.86 -4.85 -7.89
C VAL A 197 9.24 -3.48 -8.16
N ALA A 198 8.46 -2.96 -7.23
CA ALA A 198 7.82 -1.65 -7.36
C ALA A 198 8.85 -0.51 -7.44
N ALA A 199 9.90 -0.54 -6.61
CA ALA A 199 10.99 0.42 -6.66
C ALA A 199 11.74 0.35 -8.00
N PHE A 200 12.02 -0.85 -8.51
CA PHE A 200 12.61 -1.02 -9.83
C PHE A 200 11.70 -0.44 -10.92
N VAL A 201 10.40 -0.78 -10.92
CA VAL A 201 9.43 -0.28 -11.90
C VAL A 201 9.35 1.25 -11.85
N LEU A 202 9.21 1.84 -10.64
CA LEU A 202 9.03 3.28 -10.50
C LEU A 202 10.31 4.06 -10.81
N TYR A 203 11.49 3.61 -10.36
CA TYR A 203 12.71 4.41 -10.44
C TYR A 203 13.59 4.08 -11.64
N ARG A 204 13.49 2.87 -12.21
CA ARG A 204 14.40 2.40 -13.26
C ARG A 204 13.76 2.21 -14.63
N THR A 205 12.41 2.14 -14.73
CA THR A 205 11.75 1.90 -16.02
C THR A 205 11.26 3.18 -16.70
N ARG A 206 10.96 3.07 -18.01
CA ARG A 206 10.28 4.14 -18.77
C ARG A 206 8.89 4.42 -18.21
N TYR A 207 8.18 3.36 -17.79
CA TYR A 207 6.85 3.49 -17.21
C TYR A 207 6.84 4.36 -15.96
N GLY A 208 7.76 4.14 -15.03
CA GLY A 208 7.86 4.96 -13.80
C GLY A 208 8.11 6.44 -14.09
N ARG A 209 8.97 6.75 -15.09
CA ARG A 209 9.16 8.15 -15.53
C ARG A 209 7.88 8.75 -16.11
N HIS A 210 7.11 7.97 -16.90
CA HIS A 210 5.83 8.41 -17.44
C HIS A 210 4.79 8.65 -16.34
N VAL A 211 4.74 7.79 -15.30
CA VAL A 211 3.85 7.98 -14.13
C VAL A 211 4.11 9.34 -13.47
N VAL A 212 5.39 9.64 -13.19
CA VAL A 212 5.79 10.91 -12.58
C VAL A 212 5.48 12.10 -13.50
N ALA A 213 5.74 11.99 -14.80
CA ALA A 213 5.45 13.05 -15.77
C ALA A 213 3.93 13.33 -15.87
N VAL A 214 3.10 12.29 -15.96
CA VAL A 214 1.63 12.39 -16.00
C VAL A 214 1.09 13.03 -14.74
N GLY A 215 1.60 12.63 -13.57
CA GLY A 215 1.17 13.20 -12.30
C GLY A 215 1.63 14.65 -12.09
N SER A 216 2.76 15.05 -12.69
CA SER A 216 3.24 16.43 -12.62
C SER A 216 2.38 17.38 -13.46
N ASN A 217 2.08 17.01 -14.72
CA ASN A 217 1.19 17.76 -15.60
C ASN A 217 0.71 16.88 -16.76
N ARG A 218 -0.57 16.55 -16.79
CA ARG A 218 -1.17 15.67 -17.80
C ARG A 218 -1.10 16.25 -19.22
N ASP A 219 -1.29 17.55 -19.36
CA ASP A 219 -1.30 18.21 -20.68
C ASP A 219 0.11 18.25 -21.27
N VAL A 220 1.11 18.64 -20.47
CA VAL A 220 2.52 18.63 -20.90
C VAL A 220 2.95 17.20 -21.26
N ALA A 221 2.58 16.21 -20.46
CA ALA A 221 2.89 14.81 -20.74
C ALA A 221 2.27 14.36 -22.08
N ARG A 222 1.01 14.75 -22.35
CA ARG A 222 0.32 14.44 -23.62
C ARG A 222 1.00 15.12 -24.80
N TYR A 223 1.36 16.40 -24.70
CA TYR A 223 2.09 17.12 -25.75
C TYR A 223 3.49 16.53 -25.99
N SER A 224 4.08 15.89 -25.00
CA SER A 224 5.36 15.17 -25.12
C SER A 224 5.21 13.75 -25.70
N GLY A 225 4.03 13.37 -26.19
CA GLY A 225 3.77 12.07 -26.81
C GLY A 225 3.51 10.93 -25.82
N ILE A 226 3.30 11.22 -24.52
CA ILE A 226 2.99 10.19 -23.53
C ILE A 226 1.50 9.84 -23.60
N HIS A 227 1.17 8.53 -23.69
CA HIS A 227 -0.19 8.03 -23.67
C HIS A 227 -0.74 8.06 -22.22
N VAL A 228 -1.21 9.24 -21.79
CA VAL A 228 -1.67 9.51 -20.41
C VAL A 228 -2.65 8.44 -19.89
N ASP A 229 -3.68 8.11 -20.69
CA ASP A 229 -4.72 7.17 -20.29
C ASP A 229 -4.18 5.75 -20.07
N ARG A 230 -3.24 5.29 -20.91
CA ARG A 230 -2.57 3.99 -20.72
C ARG A 230 -1.73 3.96 -19.43
N VAL A 231 -0.99 5.04 -19.16
CA VAL A 231 -0.16 5.13 -17.95
C VAL A 231 -1.01 5.05 -16.70
N ARG A 232 -2.13 5.78 -16.66
CA ARG A 232 -3.08 5.79 -15.54
C ARG A 232 -3.76 4.42 -15.37
N THR A 233 -4.26 3.82 -16.46
CA THR A 233 -4.88 2.50 -16.43
C THR A 233 -3.93 1.44 -15.87
N ILE A 234 -2.65 1.44 -16.31
CA ILE A 234 -1.65 0.50 -15.79
C ILE A 234 -1.40 0.74 -14.29
N ALA A 235 -1.43 1.99 -13.80
CA ALA A 235 -1.29 2.27 -12.37
C ALA A 235 -2.42 1.62 -11.55
N PHE A 236 -3.66 1.67 -12.02
CA PHE A 236 -4.79 0.97 -11.39
C PHE A 236 -4.65 -0.56 -11.47
N VAL A 237 -4.13 -1.10 -12.58
CA VAL A 237 -3.85 -2.56 -12.68
C VAL A 237 -2.79 -2.97 -11.66
N ILE A 238 -1.70 -2.20 -11.49
CA ILE A 238 -0.69 -2.43 -10.46
C ILE A 238 -1.34 -2.40 -9.07
N GLN A 239 -2.23 -1.46 -8.81
CA GLN A 239 -2.99 -1.39 -7.56
C GLN A 239 -3.82 -2.67 -7.34
N GLY A 240 -4.56 -3.13 -8.35
CA GLY A 240 -5.33 -4.37 -8.28
C GLY A 240 -4.47 -5.62 -8.05
N LEU A 241 -3.28 -5.68 -8.66
CA LEU A 241 -2.29 -6.74 -8.40
C LEU A 241 -1.79 -6.71 -6.95
N CYS A 242 -1.49 -5.52 -6.41
CA CYS A 242 -1.10 -5.38 -5.01
C CYS A 242 -2.22 -5.79 -4.06
N VAL A 243 -3.47 -5.45 -4.36
CA VAL A 243 -4.65 -5.94 -3.62
C VAL A 243 -4.72 -7.46 -3.65
N ALA A 244 -4.56 -8.09 -4.82
CA ALA A 244 -4.56 -9.55 -4.94
C ALA A 244 -3.45 -10.19 -4.10
N ILE A 245 -2.22 -9.67 -4.13
CA ILE A 245 -1.11 -10.17 -3.30
C ILE A 245 -1.44 -10.02 -1.80
N ALA A 246 -2.05 -8.92 -1.40
CA ALA A 246 -2.52 -8.74 -0.02
C ALA A 246 -3.57 -9.78 0.36
N VAL A 247 -4.52 -10.13 -0.55
CA VAL A 247 -5.52 -11.19 -0.35
C VAL A 247 -4.87 -12.55 -0.19
N LEU A 248 -3.82 -12.86 -0.97
CA LEU A 248 -3.06 -14.11 -0.84
C LEU A 248 -2.40 -14.28 0.54
N LEU A 249 -2.12 -13.20 1.25
CA LEU A 249 -1.66 -13.25 2.64
C LEU A 249 -2.81 -13.18 3.66
N TYR A 250 -3.90 -12.49 3.30
CA TYR A 250 -5.06 -12.28 4.17
C TYR A 250 -5.82 -13.59 4.43
N VAL A 251 -6.13 -14.34 3.37
CA VAL A 251 -6.94 -15.56 3.45
C VAL A 251 -6.29 -16.63 4.34
N PRO A 252 -4.99 -17.00 4.22
CA PRO A 252 -4.38 -18.00 5.10
C PRO A 252 -4.25 -17.55 6.56
N ARG A 253 -4.29 -16.23 6.81
CA ARG A 253 -4.27 -15.68 8.17
C ARG A 253 -5.60 -15.81 8.89
N LEU A 254 -6.69 -15.40 8.23
CA LEU A 254 -8.01 -15.25 8.87
C LEU A 254 -8.98 -16.37 8.50
N GLY A 255 -8.75 -17.09 7.40
CA GLY A 255 -9.63 -18.17 6.92
C GLY A 255 -11.03 -17.73 6.55
N SER A 256 -11.35 -16.43 6.62
CA SER A 256 -12.68 -15.91 6.36
C SER A 256 -12.66 -14.47 5.86
N THR A 257 -13.74 -14.04 5.21
CA THR A 257 -13.98 -12.67 4.77
C THR A 257 -15.47 -12.31 4.93
N SER A 258 -15.76 -11.02 5.00
CA SER A 258 -17.13 -10.50 5.10
C SER A 258 -17.24 -9.11 4.46
N ALA A 259 -18.45 -8.56 4.43
CA ALA A 259 -18.65 -7.19 3.96
C ALA A 259 -17.90 -6.12 4.79
N THR A 260 -17.50 -6.42 6.02
CA THR A 260 -16.73 -5.49 6.87
C THR A 260 -15.21 -5.60 6.68
N THR A 261 -14.75 -6.61 5.94
CA THR A 261 -13.32 -6.78 5.64
C THR A 261 -12.78 -5.57 4.89
N GLY A 262 -11.61 -5.09 5.29
CA GLY A 262 -10.92 -4.00 4.63
C GLY A 262 -11.58 -2.62 4.78
N ILE A 263 -12.50 -2.42 5.72
CA ILE A 263 -13.06 -1.08 6.02
C ILE A 263 -11.91 -0.16 6.47
N LEU A 264 -11.84 1.04 5.88
CA LEU A 264 -10.81 2.07 6.09
C LEU A 264 -9.40 1.71 5.63
N TRP A 265 -9.19 0.56 4.96
CA TRP A 265 -7.87 0.20 4.44
C TRP A 265 -7.42 1.14 3.32
N GLU A 266 -8.34 1.69 2.55
CA GLU A 266 -8.07 2.75 1.58
C GLU A 266 -7.43 3.99 2.24
N LEU A 267 -7.98 4.43 3.38
CA LEU A 267 -7.43 5.57 4.12
C LEU A 267 -6.08 5.24 4.75
N GLN A 268 -5.91 4.02 5.27
CA GLN A 268 -4.63 3.58 5.83
C GLN A 268 -3.55 3.52 4.73
N ALA A 269 -3.87 2.97 3.56
CA ALA A 269 -2.95 2.91 2.43
C ALA A 269 -2.54 4.32 1.95
N ILE A 270 -3.50 5.22 1.76
CA ILE A 270 -3.24 6.62 1.40
C ILE A 270 -2.36 7.29 2.47
N THR A 271 -2.68 7.07 3.75
CA THR A 271 -1.88 7.62 4.87
C THR A 271 -0.44 7.13 4.82
N ALA A 272 -0.23 5.83 4.61
CA ALA A 272 1.11 5.25 4.49
C ALA A 272 1.90 5.91 3.35
N VAL A 273 1.25 6.14 2.20
CA VAL A 273 1.84 6.81 1.03
C VAL A 273 2.21 8.27 1.34
N VAL A 274 1.32 9.00 2.01
CA VAL A 274 1.49 10.43 2.34
C VAL A 274 2.54 10.64 3.42
N VAL A 275 2.44 9.89 4.52
CA VAL A 275 3.45 9.88 5.61
C VAL A 275 4.80 9.44 5.06
N GLY A 276 4.81 8.53 4.08
CA GLY A 276 5.98 8.12 3.33
C GLY A 276 6.59 9.19 2.42
N GLY A 277 5.97 10.39 2.33
CA GLY A 277 6.50 11.54 1.59
C GLY A 277 6.15 11.58 0.10
N THR A 278 5.23 10.74 -0.37
CA THR A 278 4.65 10.84 -1.71
C THR A 278 3.63 11.97 -1.74
N ALA A 279 3.70 12.84 -2.75
CA ALA A 279 2.78 13.98 -2.87
C ALA A 279 1.41 13.54 -3.40
N LEU A 280 0.31 13.89 -2.71
CA LEU A 280 -1.06 13.60 -3.15
C LEU A 280 -1.43 14.25 -4.49
N LYS A 281 -0.77 15.34 -4.85
CA LYS A 281 -0.99 16.02 -6.14
C LYS A 281 -0.42 15.25 -7.33
N GLY A 282 0.32 14.16 -7.09
CA GLY A 282 1.08 13.44 -8.10
C GLY A 282 2.45 14.04 -8.39
N GLY A 283 3.12 13.50 -9.41
CA GLY A 283 4.43 13.97 -9.87
C GLY A 283 5.64 13.53 -9.05
N ALA A 284 5.43 12.81 -7.95
CA ALA A 284 6.50 12.21 -7.15
C ALA A 284 6.00 10.95 -6.46
N GLY A 285 6.79 9.89 -6.49
CA GLY A 285 6.48 8.63 -5.82
C GLY A 285 7.68 8.13 -5.00
N ARG A 286 7.43 7.70 -3.76
CA ARG A 286 8.46 7.24 -2.81
C ARG A 286 8.10 5.88 -2.23
N VAL A 287 8.42 4.81 -2.98
CA VAL A 287 8.11 3.43 -2.56
C VAL A 287 8.70 3.09 -1.19
N TRP A 288 9.97 3.40 -0.96
CA TRP A 288 10.62 3.15 0.35
C TRP A 288 10.00 3.95 1.48
N GLY A 289 9.65 5.21 1.21
CA GLY A 289 8.92 6.04 2.18
C GLY A 289 7.55 5.46 2.50
N THR A 290 6.81 4.97 1.50
CA THR A 290 5.51 4.32 1.68
C THR A 290 5.59 3.12 2.62
N ILE A 291 6.62 2.28 2.48
CA ILE A 291 6.86 1.16 3.39
C ILE A 291 7.09 1.66 4.83
N CYS A 292 7.93 2.70 5.00
CA CYS A 292 8.11 3.32 6.32
C CYS A 292 6.78 3.85 6.87
N GLY A 293 5.95 4.48 6.04
CA GLY A 293 4.64 4.97 6.43
C GLY A 293 3.69 3.85 6.90
N ALA A 294 3.67 2.71 6.21
CA ALA A 294 2.89 1.54 6.63
C ALA A 294 3.37 0.98 7.97
N PHE A 295 4.69 0.88 8.18
CA PHE A 295 5.25 0.47 9.46
C PHE A 295 4.94 1.47 10.57
N ILE A 296 4.98 2.78 10.31
CA ILE A 296 4.62 3.82 11.27
C ILE A 296 3.19 3.60 11.78
N LEU A 297 2.23 3.35 10.88
CA LEU A 297 0.84 3.13 11.28
C LEU A 297 0.66 1.91 12.18
N GLU A 298 1.33 0.79 11.85
CA GLU A 298 1.27 -0.43 12.65
C GLU A 298 1.98 -0.27 14.00
N LEU A 299 3.15 0.44 14.02
CA LEU A 299 3.86 0.72 15.25
C LEU A 299 3.05 1.58 16.22
N VAL A 300 2.35 2.59 15.73
CA VAL A 300 1.45 3.40 16.57
C VAL A 300 0.40 2.51 17.23
N GLY A 301 -0.26 1.64 16.48
CA GLY A 301 -1.22 0.69 17.04
C GLY A 301 -0.58 -0.27 18.06
N ASN A 302 0.61 -0.77 17.76
CA ASN A 302 1.35 -1.67 18.66
C ASN A 302 1.79 -0.98 19.95
N ILE A 303 2.29 0.26 19.90
CA ILE A 303 2.65 1.05 21.07
C ILE A 303 1.42 1.27 21.96
N MET A 304 0.27 1.60 21.36
CA MET A 304 -0.97 1.80 22.11
C MET A 304 -1.41 0.51 22.82
N LEU A 305 -1.36 -0.61 22.12
CA LEU A 305 -1.71 -1.93 22.69
C LEU A 305 -0.81 -2.30 23.88
N LEU A 306 0.49 -2.00 23.78
CA LEU A 306 1.48 -2.32 24.82
C LEU A 306 1.53 -1.29 25.95
N SER A 307 0.98 -0.08 25.76
CA SER A 307 1.05 1.00 26.75
C SER A 307 0.11 0.81 27.95
N ASN A 308 -0.97 0.03 27.78
CA ASN A 308 -2.06 -0.13 28.75
C ASN A 308 -2.74 1.20 29.21
N PHE A 309 -2.30 2.35 28.70
CA PHE A 309 -2.83 3.67 29.07
C PHE A 309 -3.94 4.16 28.12
N ILE A 310 -3.97 3.61 26.89
CA ILE A 310 -4.87 4.08 25.84
C ILE A 310 -5.71 2.89 25.39
N SER A 311 -7.04 3.10 25.37
CA SER A 311 -7.97 2.08 24.88
C SER A 311 -7.69 1.77 23.38
N GLU A 312 -7.67 0.47 23.05
CA GLU A 312 -7.56 0.00 21.67
C GLU A 312 -8.65 0.54 20.73
N TYR A 313 -9.80 0.90 21.27
CA TYR A 313 -10.91 1.55 20.52
C TYR A 313 -10.54 2.93 19.97
N LEU A 314 -9.49 3.58 20.49
CA LEU A 314 -9.01 4.88 20.02
C LEU A 314 -7.98 4.79 18.90
N ILE A 315 -7.55 3.58 18.50
CA ILE A 315 -6.56 3.39 17.42
C ILE A 315 -6.99 4.12 16.14
N GLY A 316 -8.23 3.95 15.71
CA GLY A 316 -8.77 4.63 14.53
C GLY A 316 -8.77 6.17 14.65
N THR A 317 -9.10 6.70 15.84
CA THR A 317 -9.07 8.15 16.11
C THR A 317 -7.65 8.70 16.00
N ILE A 318 -6.68 8.01 16.56
CA ILE A 318 -5.27 8.42 16.51
C ILE A 318 -4.72 8.30 15.09
N GLN A 319 -5.04 7.23 14.37
CA GLN A 319 -4.65 7.09 12.95
C GLN A 319 -5.23 8.22 12.11
N GLY A 320 -6.52 8.57 12.28
CA GLY A 320 -7.13 9.72 11.63
C GLY A 320 -6.45 11.05 11.95
N SER A 321 -6.07 11.25 13.20
CA SER A 321 -5.33 12.45 13.64
C SER A 321 -3.95 12.52 12.97
N ILE A 322 -3.26 11.39 12.85
CA ILE A 322 -1.96 11.31 12.16
C ILE A 322 -2.09 11.73 10.69
N ILE A 323 -3.17 11.32 10.00
CA ILE A 323 -3.44 11.74 8.61
C ILE A 323 -3.50 13.27 8.52
N ILE A 324 -4.31 13.89 9.38
CA ILE A 324 -4.52 15.34 9.37
C ILE A 324 -3.19 16.07 9.65
N ILE A 325 -2.44 15.64 10.67
CA ILE A 325 -1.15 16.23 11.04
C ILE A 325 -0.14 16.08 9.89
N ALA A 326 -0.04 14.89 9.29
CA ALA A 326 0.86 14.64 8.17
C ALA A 326 0.56 15.55 6.98
N MET A 327 -0.74 15.76 6.65
CA MET A 327 -1.17 16.66 5.60
C MET A 327 -0.85 18.14 5.90
N LEU A 328 -1.03 18.58 7.14
CA LEU A 328 -0.69 19.95 7.55
C LEU A 328 0.83 20.20 7.45
N VAL A 329 1.64 19.23 7.90
CA VAL A 329 3.10 19.30 7.79
C VAL A 329 3.53 19.33 6.32
N GLN A 330 3.00 18.44 5.49
CA GLN A 330 3.29 18.40 4.05
C GLN A 330 2.95 19.72 3.38
N ARG A 331 1.79 20.32 3.70
CA ARG A 331 1.39 21.62 3.16
C ARG A 331 2.35 22.74 3.58
N SER A 332 2.81 22.75 4.83
CA SER A 332 3.74 23.76 5.33
C SER A 332 5.10 23.68 4.64
N LEU A 333 5.59 22.45 4.38
CA LEU A 333 6.85 22.22 3.66
C LEU A 333 6.77 22.61 2.18
N THR A 334 5.58 22.46 1.56
CA THR A 334 5.38 22.84 0.14
C THR A 334 5.29 24.36 -0.06
N ARG A 335 4.88 25.15 0.95
CA ARG A 335 4.82 26.61 0.88
C ARG A 335 6.20 27.28 1.01
N ARG A 336 7.20 26.57 1.53
CA ARG A 336 8.57 27.07 1.73
C ARG A 336 9.54 26.72 0.60
N SER A 337 9.13 25.89 -0.34
CA SER A 337 9.84 25.52 -1.59
C SER A 337 9.22 26.23 -2.78
#